data_96de729b2d485307e9feb08e7e3db53e
#
_entry.id   96de729b2d485307e9feb08e7e3db53e
#
_cell.length_a   1.000
_cell.length_b   1.000
_cell.length_c   1.000
_cell.angle_alpha   90.00
_cell.angle_beta   90.00
_cell.angle_gamma   90.00
#
_symmetry.space_group_name_H-M   'P 1'
#
loop_
_entity.id
_entity.type
_entity.pdbx_description
1 polymer ?
#
loop_
_entity_poly.entity_id
_entity_poly.type
_entity_poly.pdbx_seq_one_letter_code
_entity_poly.pdbx_strand_id
1 'polypeptide(L)'
;EGRFFFEYTNTEDEMIAAITEDTDIVYIETPTNPLMIEFDIEKVAKIAHDKGAVVIVDNTFYSPIYQTPITQGADIVVHSATKYLSGHNDVLAGVVVTSNQEFYDKLYYNLNTTGPTLSPFDSYMLMRGLKTLKLRMEASTANAQEVVAFLEKSPAVKEVLYPGKGGMISFKVANQDKIPTIINSLKVFTFAE
;
A
#
# COMPACT_ATOMS: atom_id res chain seq x y z
N GLU A 1 21.45 -13.85 18.13
CA GLU A 1 21.22 -12.54 17.46
C GLU A 1 20.98 -12.80 15.99
N GLY A 2 19.69 -12.80 15.58
CA GLY A 2 19.30 -12.96 14.17
C GLY A 2 19.72 -11.72 13.39
N ARG A 3 20.53 -11.90 12.35
CA ARG A 3 20.76 -10.85 11.35
C ARG A 3 19.74 -11.05 10.25
N PHE A 4 18.98 -10.00 9.94
CA PHE A 4 18.11 -9.98 8.77
C PHE A 4 18.92 -9.42 7.60
N PHE A 5 18.83 -10.09 6.46
CA PHE A 5 19.37 -9.61 5.20
C PHE A 5 18.20 -9.14 4.35
N PHE A 6 18.32 -7.95 3.77
CA PHE A 6 17.30 -7.37 2.90
C PHE A 6 17.87 -7.15 1.52
N GLU A 7 17.14 -7.59 0.53
CA GLU A 7 17.36 -7.23 -0.87
C GLU A 7 16.19 -6.39 -1.35
N TYR A 8 16.48 -5.22 -1.92
CA TYR A 8 15.50 -4.31 -2.46
C TYR A 8 15.46 -4.42 -3.97
N THR A 9 14.28 -4.56 -4.53
CA THR A 9 14.06 -4.66 -5.96
C THR A 9 13.12 -3.55 -6.42
N ASN A 10 13.30 -3.08 -7.65
CA ASN A 10 12.51 -1.97 -8.19
C ASN A 10 11.49 -2.43 -9.24
N THR A 11 11.60 -3.66 -9.71
CA THR A 11 10.71 -4.23 -10.72
C THR A 11 10.28 -5.65 -10.32
N GLU A 12 9.20 -6.12 -10.91
CA GLU A 12 8.72 -7.50 -10.70
C GLU A 12 9.76 -8.53 -11.17
N ASP A 13 10.41 -8.29 -12.31
CA ASP A 13 11.40 -9.23 -12.83
C ASP A 13 12.63 -9.31 -11.93
N GLU A 14 13.10 -8.17 -11.38
CA GLU A 14 14.17 -8.15 -10.38
C GLU A 14 13.75 -8.92 -9.11
N MET A 15 12.54 -8.69 -8.62
CA MET A 15 12.01 -9.39 -7.45
C MET A 15 11.97 -10.91 -7.68
N ILE A 16 11.43 -11.35 -8.81
CA ILE A 16 11.36 -12.76 -9.16
C ILE A 16 12.76 -13.38 -9.26
N ALA A 17 13.73 -12.67 -9.83
CA ALA A 17 15.10 -13.14 -9.95
C ALA A 17 15.83 -13.23 -8.59
N ALA A 18 15.43 -12.42 -7.62
CA ALA A 18 16.01 -12.41 -6.28
C ALA A 18 15.46 -13.51 -5.36
N ILE A 19 14.29 -14.10 -5.69
CA ILE A 19 13.68 -15.17 -4.88
C ILE A 19 14.46 -16.47 -5.06
N THR A 20 15.05 -16.96 -3.97
CA THR A 20 15.84 -18.20 -3.91
C THR A 20 15.33 -19.13 -2.81
N GLU A 21 15.94 -20.29 -2.67
CA GLU A 21 15.63 -21.24 -1.57
C GLU A 21 16.05 -20.72 -0.18
N ASP A 22 16.90 -19.68 -0.14
CA ASP A 22 17.30 -19.00 1.08
C ASP A 22 16.39 -17.81 1.43
N THR A 23 15.35 -17.57 0.64
CA THR A 23 14.39 -16.48 0.87
C THR A 23 13.34 -16.94 1.87
N ASP A 24 13.27 -16.29 3.03
CA ASP A 24 12.24 -16.56 4.03
C ASP A 24 10.94 -15.81 3.77
N ILE A 25 11.05 -14.55 3.31
CA ILE A 25 9.92 -13.63 3.16
C ILE A 25 10.06 -12.82 1.86
N VAL A 26 8.98 -12.74 1.10
CA VAL A 26 8.80 -11.78 0.02
C VAL A 26 7.78 -10.74 0.46
N TYR A 27 8.20 -9.47 0.56
CA TYR A 27 7.34 -8.37 0.93
C TYR A 27 7.03 -7.50 -0.28
N ILE A 28 5.75 -7.36 -0.61
CA ILE A 28 5.27 -6.60 -1.78
C ILE A 28 4.45 -5.41 -1.30
N GLU A 29 4.77 -4.21 -1.76
CA GLU A 29 3.89 -3.06 -1.73
C GLU A 29 3.33 -2.85 -3.13
N THR A 30 2.01 -2.92 -3.31
CA THR A 30 1.40 -2.78 -4.64
C THR A 30 0.03 -2.11 -4.57
N PRO A 31 -0.12 -0.93 -5.26
CA PRO A 31 0.92 -0.17 -5.99
C PRO A 31 1.98 0.41 -5.04
N THR A 32 3.21 0.57 -5.54
CA THR A 32 4.32 1.11 -4.76
C THR A 32 4.20 2.60 -4.50
N ASN A 33 4.75 3.08 -3.40
CA ASN A 33 4.95 4.50 -3.12
C ASN A 33 6.42 4.90 -3.35
N PRO A 34 6.74 5.89 -4.19
CA PRO A 34 5.83 6.77 -4.94
C PRO A 34 5.62 6.39 -6.41
N LEU A 35 6.20 5.30 -6.90
CA LEU A 35 6.28 5.02 -8.34
C LEU A 35 4.99 4.41 -8.93
N MET A 36 4.02 4.03 -8.09
CA MET A 36 2.74 3.44 -8.50
C MET A 36 2.89 2.16 -9.35
N ILE A 37 3.96 1.39 -9.11
CA ILE A 37 4.21 0.12 -9.80
C ILE A 37 3.27 -0.93 -9.21
N GLU A 38 2.59 -1.66 -10.07
CA GLU A 38 1.79 -2.82 -9.70
C GLU A 38 2.60 -4.10 -9.89
N PHE A 39 2.42 -5.06 -8.98
CA PHE A 39 2.98 -6.40 -9.05
C PHE A 39 1.87 -7.42 -9.25
N ASP A 40 2.11 -8.44 -10.06
CA ASP A 40 1.25 -9.61 -10.16
C ASP A 40 1.45 -10.52 -8.93
N ILE A 41 0.56 -10.34 -7.96
CA ILE A 41 0.64 -11.06 -6.68
C ILE A 41 0.57 -12.59 -6.89
N GLU A 42 -0.30 -13.07 -7.79
CA GLU A 42 -0.46 -14.52 -8.04
C GLU A 42 0.82 -15.12 -8.59
N LYS A 43 1.45 -14.44 -9.54
CA LYS A 43 2.71 -14.87 -10.15
C LYS A 43 3.84 -14.89 -9.12
N VAL A 44 4.02 -13.80 -8.36
CA VAL A 44 5.07 -13.71 -7.35
C VAL A 44 4.84 -14.71 -6.22
N ALA A 45 3.61 -14.83 -5.72
CA ALA A 45 3.28 -15.76 -4.65
C ALA A 45 3.56 -17.22 -5.04
N LYS A 46 3.21 -17.61 -6.27
CA LYS A 46 3.52 -18.96 -6.77
C LYS A 46 5.02 -19.25 -6.74
N ILE A 47 5.83 -18.32 -7.24
CA ILE A 47 7.31 -18.49 -7.29
C ILE A 47 7.89 -18.51 -5.87
N ALA A 48 7.42 -17.63 -4.99
CA ALA A 48 7.85 -17.58 -3.59
C ALA A 48 7.53 -18.87 -2.85
N HIS A 49 6.31 -19.38 -2.99
CA HIS A 49 5.88 -20.65 -2.36
C HIS A 49 6.63 -21.86 -2.91
N ASP A 50 6.96 -21.90 -4.20
CA ASP A 50 7.80 -22.96 -4.80
C ASP A 50 9.21 -23.00 -4.17
N LYS A 51 9.66 -21.88 -3.56
CA LYS A 51 10.92 -21.75 -2.82
C LYS A 51 10.76 -21.84 -1.29
N GLY A 52 9.54 -21.97 -0.79
CA GLY A 52 9.24 -22.05 0.63
C GLY A 52 9.12 -20.71 1.35
N ALA A 53 9.15 -19.60 0.63
CA ALA A 53 9.03 -18.25 1.18
C ALA A 53 7.59 -17.88 1.50
N VAL A 54 7.42 -17.06 2.56
CA VAL A 54 6.13 -16.45 2.95
C VAL A 54 5.92 -15.16 2.18
N VAL A 55 4.71 -14.91 1.68
CA VAL A 55 4.36 -13.70 0.93
C VAL A 55 3.54 -12.76 1.78
N ILE A 56 4.06 -11.56 2.00
CA ILE A 56 3.40 -10.47 2.71
C ILE A 56 3.09 -9.35 1.70
N VAL A 57 1.85 -8.90 1.67
CA VAL A 57 1.43 -7.81 0.76
C VAL A 57 0.92 -6.62 1.55
N ASP A 58 1.53 -5.47 1.36
CA ASP A 58 0.97 -4.19 1.79
C ASP A 58 -0.07 -3.72 0.76
N ASN A 59 -1.33 -3.73 1.19
CA ASN A 59 -2.49 -3.39 0.35
C ASN A 59 -3.10 -2.03 0.74
N THR A 60 -2.29 -1.15 1.30
CA THR A 60 -2.77 0.15 1.82
C THR A 60 -3.44 1.00 0.75
N PHE A 61 -2.84 1.12 -0.45
CA PHE A 61 -3.33 2.04 -1.48
C PHE A 61 -4.57 1.55 -2.20
N TYR A 62 -4.70 0.25 -2.40
CA TYR A 62 -5.89 -0.30 -3.06
C TYR A 62 -7.02 -0.62 -2.09
N SER A 63 -6.69 -0.83 -0.82
CA SER A 63 -7.66 -1.31 0.16
C SER A 63 -8.36 -2.63 -0.29
N PRO A 64 -9.17 -3.28 0.52
CA PRO A 64 -9.92 -4.47 0.08
C PRO A 64 -11.01 -4.16 -0.95
N ILE A 65 -11.20 -2.90 -1.34
CA ILE A 65 -12.17 -2.52 -2.37
C ILE A 65 -11.65 -2.84 -3.78
N TYR A 66 -10.36 -2.62 -4.03
CA TYR A 66 -9.77 -2.81 -5.35
C TYR A 66 -8.84 -4.02 -5.47
N GLN A 67 -8.39 -4.58 -4.35
CA GLN A 67 -7.48 -5.72 -4.33
C GLN A 67 -7.68 -6.57 -3.08
N THR A 68 -7.68 -7.89 -3.26
CA THR A 68 -7.84 -8.88 -2.19
C THR A 68 -6.68 -9.88 -2.21
N PRO A 69 -5.47 -9.49 -1.72
CA PRO A 69 -4.25 -10.28 -1.90
C PRO A 69 -4.32 -11.71 -1.33
N ILE A 70 -5.08 -11.94 -0.26
CA ILE A 70 -5.29 -13.30 0.28
C ILE A 70 -5.83 -14.27 -0.78
N THR A 71 -6.74 -13.80 -1.64
CA THR A 71 -7.31 -14.63 -2.71
C THR A 71 -6.37 -14.80 -3.90
N GLN A 72 -5.28 -14.03 -3.92
CA GLN A 72 -4.24 -14.03 -4.95
C GLN A 72 -2.95 -14.75 -4.48
N GLY A 73 -3.00 -15.40 -3.32
CA GLY A 73 -1.90 -16.22 -2.81
C GLY A 73 -1.04 -15.55 -1.74
N ALA A 74 -1.34 -14.34 -1.29
CA ALA A 74 -0.65 -13.75 -0.14
C ALA A 74 -0.97 -14.53 1.14
N ASP A 75 0.04 -14.79 1.96
CA ASP A 75 -0.10 -15.43 3.27
C ASP A 75 -0.56 -14.44 4.34
N ILE A 76 -0.03 -13.23 4.23
CA ILE A 76 -0.31 -12.13 5.17
C ILE A 76 -0.57 -10.87 4.34
N VAL A 77 -1.58 -10.11 4.72
CA VAL A 77 -1.85 -8.78 4.16
C VAL A 77 -1.76 -7.75 5.26
N VAL A 78 -1.06 -6.68 4.99
CA VAL A 78 -0.97 -5.54 5.91
C VAL A 78 -1.63 -4.31 5.30
N HIS A 79 -2.14 -3.46 6.16
CA HIS A 79 -2.68 -2.16 5.78
C HIS A 79 -2.22 -1.11 6.79
N SER A 80 -1.74 0.01 6.31
CA SER A 80 -1.79 1.23 7.11
C SER A 80 -3.26 1.67 7.20
N ALA A 81 -3.91 1.32 8.30
CA ALA A 81 -5.30 1.71 8.53
C ALA A 81 -5.44 3.22 8.77
N THR A 82 -4.35 3.93 9.04
CA THR A 82 -4.23 5.38 9.07
C THR A 82 -4.73 6.03 7.77
N LYS A 83 -4.59 5.34 6.64
CA LYS A 83 -4.91 5.85 5.31
C LYS A 83 -6.40 5.63 4.99
N TYR A 84 -6.72 4.87 3.96
CA TYR A 84 -8.08 4.71 3.46
C TYR A 84 -9.04 3.98 4.41
N LEU A 85 -8.55 3.05 5.25
CA LEU A 85 -9.43 2.29 6.13
C LEU A 85 -10.11 3.19 7.16
N SER A 86 -9.38 4.05 7.87
CA SER A 86 -9.98 5.10 8.72
C SER A 86 -10.55 6.24 7.89
N GLY A 87 -9.76 6.75 6.95
CA GLY A 87 -10.17 7.65 5.87
C GLY A 87 -10.48 9.09 6.27
N HIS A 88 -10.15 9.52 7.49
CA HIS A 88 -10.51 10.84 8.02
C HIS A 88 -9.34 11.60 8.67
N ASN A 89 -8.10 11.11 8.52
CA ASN A 89 -6.89 11.71 9.14
C ASN A 89 -6.97 11.89 10.66
N ASP A 90 -7.68 11.02 11.35
CA ASP A 90 -7.97 11.12 12.77
C ASP A 90 -7.58 9.86 13.57
N VAL A 91 -7.03 8.83 12.89
CA VAL A 91 -6.60 7.57 13.49
C VAL A 91 -5.25 7.15 12.96
N LEU A 92 -4.34 6.79 13.84
CA LEU A 92 -3.09 6.12 13.51
C LEU A 92 -3.22 4.64 13.87
N ALA A 93 -3.28 3.77 12.86
CA ALA A 93 -3.52 2.35 13.06
C ALA A 93 -2.91 1.47 11.97
N GLY A 94 -2.67 0.20 12.32
CA GLY A 94 -2.32 -0.87 11.38
C GLY A 94 -3.31 -2.02 11.48
N VAL A 95 -3.48 -2.74 10.38
CA VAL A 95 -4.25 -3.99 10.33
C VAL A 95 -3.42 -5.05 9.65
N VAL A 96 -3.39 -6.24 10.26
CA VAL A 96 -2.77 -7.45 9.70
C VAL A 96 -3.85 -8.49 9.52
N VAL A 97 -3.89 -9.11 8.34
CA VAL A 97 -4.88 -10.11 7.96
C VAL A 97 -4.17 -11.36 7.47
N THR A 98 -4.61 -12.53 7.92
CA THR A 98 -4.18 -13.83 7.40
C THR A 98 -5.33 -14.82 7.46
N SER A 99 -5.34 -15.78 6.55
CA SER A 99 -6.24 -16.97 6.59
C SER A 99 -5.56 -18.20 7.20
N ASN A 100 -4.25 -18.12 7.50
CA ASN A 100 -3.47 -19.20 8.06
C ASN A 100 -3.48 -19.16 9.58
N GLN A 101 -3.95 -20.25 10.23
CA GLN A 101 -4.07 -20.31 11.69
C GLN A 101 -2.70 -20.20 12.40
N GLU A 102 -1.65 -20.80 11.85
CA GLU A 102 -0.32 -20.74 12.45
C GLU A 102 0.24 -19.30 12.46
N PHE A 103 0.08 -18.58 11.36
CA PHE A 103 0.45 -17.16 11.31
C PHE A 103 -0.41 -16.32 12.25
N TYR A 104 -1.73 -16.58 12.30
CA TYR A 104 -2.61 -15.89 13.25
C TYR A 104 -2.15 -16.06 14.69
N ASP A 105 -1.84 -17.29 15.11
CA ASP A 105 -1.43 -17.57 16.49
C ASP A 105 -0.12 -16.86 16.85
N LYS A 106 0.87 -16.86 15.94
CA LYS A 106 2.14 -16.14 16.11
C LYS A 106 1.93 -14.62 16.18
N LEU A 107 1.13 -14.07 15.29
CA LEU A 107 0.81 -12.63 15.24
C LEU A 107 0.05 -12.20 16.49
N TYR A 108 -0.96 -12.98 16.90
CA TYR A 108 -1.73 -12.72 18.10
C TYR A 108 -0.87 -12.78 19.38
N TYR A 109 0.01 -13.79 19.48
CA TYR A 109 0.95 -13.88 20.59
C TYR A 109 1.85 -12.63 20.67
N ASN A 110 2.43 -12.23 19.54
CA ASN A 110 3.27 -11.04 19.48
C ASN A 110 2.51 -9.76 19.85
N LEU A 111 1.32 -9.57 19.27
CA LEU A 111 0.45 -8.44 19.58
C LEU A 111 0.17 -8.35 21.08
N ASN A 112 -0.17 -9.47 21.70
CA ASN A 112 -0.53 -9.53 23.12
C ASN A 112 0.68 -9.34 24.03
N THR A 113 1.85 -9.85 23.64
CA THR A 113 3.08 -9.80 24.45
C THR A 113 3.76 -8.44 24.38
N THR A 114 3.80 -7.83 23.18
CA THR A 114 4.48 -6.54 22.95
C THR A 114 3.57 -5.33 23.12
N GLY A 115 2.24 -5.54 23.11
CA GLY A 115 1.24 -4.56 23.46
C GLY A 115 0.91 -3.47 22.44
N PRO A 116 1.20 -3.57 21.12
CA PRO A 116 0.82 -2.54 20.14
C PRO A 116 -0.68 -2.64 19.79
N THR A 117 -1.52 -2.59 20.80
CA THR A 117 -2.97 -2.69 20.66
C THR A 117 -3.58 -1.32 20.45
N LEU A 118 -4.52 -1.23 19.52
CA LEU A 118 -5.27 0.00 19.27
C LEU A 118 -6.18 0.34 20.46
N SER A 119 -6.30 1.63 20.79
CA SER A 119 -7.21 2.07 21.85
C SER A 119 -8.68 1.74 21.50
N PRO A 120 -9.57 1.57 22.49
CA PRO A 120 -10.99 1.37 22.22
C PRO A 120 -11.62 2.50 21.40
N PHE A 121 -11.20 3.74 21.62
CA PHE A 121 -11.70 4.90 20.89
C PHE A 121 -11.24 4.87 19.43
N ASP A 122 -9.96 4.64 19.16
CA ASP A 122 -9.43 4.56 17.80
C ASP A 122 -10.00 3.36 17.05
N SER A 123 -10.22 2.24 17.75
CA SER A 123 -10.91 1.07 17.19
C SER A 123 -12.34 1.40 16.76
N TYR A 124 -13.07 2.16 17.55
CA TYR A 124 -14.40 2.65 17.19
C TYR A 124 -14.36 3.57 15.95
N MET A 125 -13.42 4.51 15.93
CA MET A 125 -13.25 5.43 14.80
C MET A 125 -12.87 4.69 13.51
N LEU A 126 -11.97 3.73 13.59
CA LEU A 126 -11.60 2.87 12.46
C LEU A 126 -12.81 2.07 11.94
N MET A 127 -13.57 1.42 12.83
CA MET A 127 -14.78 0.69 12.45
C MET A 127 -15.81 1.60 11.80
N ARG A 128 -15.94 2.83 12.26
CA ARG A 128 -16.82 3.83 11.67
C ARG A 128 -16.35 4.23 10.26
N GLY A 129 -15.05 4.46 10.08
CA GLY A 129 -14.42 4.75 8.79
C GLY A 129 -14.66 3.65 7.74
N LEU A 130 -14.54 2.39 8.14
CA LEU A 130 -14.78 1.23 7.27
C LEU A 130 -16.19 1.21 6.65
N LYS A 131 -17.20 1.74 7.33
CA LYS A 131 -18.58 1.77 6.82
C LYS A 131 -18.76 2.60 5.55
N THR A 132 -17.88 3.56 5.31
CA THR A 132 -17.90 4.42 4.12
C THR A 132 -16.76 4.15 3.16
N LEU A 133 -15.93 3.13 3.42
CA LEU A 133 -14.72 2.86 2.65
C LEU A 133 -15.00 2.76 1.16
N LYS A 134 -15.98 1.96 0.74
CA LYS A 134 -16.33 1.79 -0.67
C LYS A 134 -16.69 3.11 -1.34
N LEU A 135 -17.58 3.89 -0.73
CA LEU A 135 -18.01 5.18 -1.26
C LEU A 135 -16.84 6.15 -1.42
N ARG A 136 -15.93 6.18 -0.43
CA ARG A 136 -14.75 7.04 -0.47
C ARG A 136 -13.74 6.60 -1.53
N MET A 137 -13.51 5.30 -1.67
CA MET A 137 -12.62 4.76 -2.69
C MET A 137 -13.13 5.04 -4.10
N GLU A 138 -14.43 4.85 -4.35
CA GLU A 138 -15.06 5.14 -5.65
C GLU A 138 -14.97 6.64 -5.97
N ALA A 139 -15.31 7.51 -5.03
CA ALA A 139 -15.22 8.96 -5.21
C ALA A 139 -13.77 9.43 -5.42
N SER A 140 -12.82 8.89 -4.64
CA SER A 140 -11.40 9.22 -4.78
C SER A 140 -10.86 8.79 -6.15
N THR A 141 -11.29 7.63 -6.66
CA THR A 141 -10.91 7.16 -7.99
C THR A 141 -11.44 8.08 -9.09
N ALA A 142 -12.72 8.45 -9.03
CA ALA A 142 -13.32 9.35 -10.01
C ALA A 142 -12.61 10.71 -10.03
N ASN A 143 -12.36 11.28 -8.85
CA ASN A 143 -11.60 12.53 -8.73
C ASN A 143 -10.17 12.41 -9.26
N ALA A 144 -9.50 11.30 -8.97
CA ALA A 144 -8.12 11.05 -9.42
C ALA A 144 -8.05 11.00 -10.96
N GLN A 145 -9.00 10.34 -11.62
CA GLN A 145 -9.06 10.26 -13.08
C GLN A 145 -9.20 11.66 -13.72
N GLU A 146 -10.00 12.54 -13.13
CA GLU A 146 -10.12 13.94 -13.58
C GLU A 146 -8.82 14.71 -13.41
N VAL A 147 -8.16 14.55 -12.26
CA VAL A 147 -6.85 15.18 -11.98
C VAL A 147 -5.77 14.65 -12.94
N VAL A 148 -5.72 13.35 -13.19
CA VAL A 148 -4.79 12.73 -14.15
C VAL A 148 -4.99 13.33 -15.53
N ALA A 149 -6.24 13.40 -16.03
CA ALA A 149 -6.54 13.97 -17.34
C ALA A 149 -6.16 15.46 -17.46
N PHE A 150 -6.17 16.19 -16.35
CA PHE A 150 -5.67 17.57 -16.29
C PHE A 150 -4.14 17.63 -16.31
N LEU A 151 -3.48 16.80 -15.49
CA LEU A 151 -2.02 16.77 -15.40
C LEU A 151 -1.36 16.36 -16.71
N GLU A 152 -1.89 15.36 -17.39
CA GLU A 152 -1.39 14.88 -18.69
C GLU A 152 -1.39 15.95 -19.78
N LYS A 153 -2.31 16.92 -19.70
CA LYS A 153 -2.39 18.04 -20.65
C LYS A 153 -1.48 19.21 -20.28
N SER A 154 -0.90 19.20 -19.08
CA SER A 154 -0.09 20.30 -18.58
C SER A 154 1.33 20.26 -19.13
N PRO A 155 1.84 21.33 -19.77
CA PRO A 155 3.23 21.39 -20.22
C PRO A 155 4.24 21.44 -19.07
N ALA A 156 3.79 21.66 -17.84
CA ALA A 156 4.61 21.64 -16.65
C ALA A 156 4.84 20.22 -16.08
N VAL A 157 4.08 19.23 -16.57
CA VAL A 157 4.16 17.83 -16.15
C VAL A 157 4.89 17.03 -17.23
N LYS A 158 5.88 16.26 -16.81
CA LYS A 158 6.68 15.40 -17.68
C LYS A 158 6.07 14.01 -17.82
N GLU A 159 5.53 13.50 -16.71
CA GLU A 159 5.01 12.13 -16.62
C GLU A 159 4.00 12.04 -15.48
N VAL A 160 2.92 11.33 -15.67
CA VAL A 160 1.95 10.99 -14.63
C VAL A 160 2.03 9.49 -14.36
N LEU A 161 2.13 9.11 -13.09
CA LEU A 161 2.21 7.73 -12.61
C LEU A 161 0.91 7.44 -11.87
N TYR A 162 0.03 6.69 -12.51
CA TYR A 162 -1.28 6.35 -11.97
C TYR A 162 -1.76 4.99 -12.48
N PRO A 163 -2.10 4.05 -11.60
CA PRO A 163 -2.46 2.69 -11.99
C PRO A 163 -3.91 2.54 -12.49
N GLY A 164 -4.62 3.65 -12.71
CA GLY A 164 -5.98 3.66 -13.26
C GLY A 164 -7.10 3.53 -12.24
N LYS A 165 -6.80 3.23 -10.98
CA LYS A 165 -7.75 3.10 -9.87
C LYS A 165 -7.13 3.56 -8.55
N GLY A 166 -7.96 3.86 -7.55
CA GLY A 166 -7.52 4.47 -6.29
C GLY A 166 -7.35 5.99 -6.40
N GLY A 167 -7.03 6.63 -5.28
CA GLY A 167 -6.92 8.09 -5.19
C GLY A 167 -5.48 8.61 -5.17
N MET A 168 -4.47 7.73 -5.28
CA MET A 168 -3.06 8.13 -5.22
C MET A 168 -2.50 8.37 -6.61
N ILE A 169 -1.91 9.53 -6.81
CA ILE A 169 -1.31 9.96 -8.07
C ILE A 169 0.10 10.45 -7.77
N SER A 170 1.07 10.00 -8.54
CA SER A 170 2.40 10.59 -8.57
C SER A 170 2.66 11.20 -9.94
N PHE A 171 3.45 12.26 -9.99
CA PHE A 171 3.84 12.86 -11.27
C PHE A 171 5.22 13.49 -11.20
N LYS A 172 5.90 13.52 -12.32
CA LYS A 172 7.19 14.19 -12.48
C LYS A 172 6.97 15.53 -13.18
N VAL A 173 7.54 16.59 -12.62
CA VAL A 173 7.49 17.93 -13.24
C VAL A 173 8.56 18.08 -14.32
N ALA A 174 8.28 18.90 -15.35
CA ALA A 174 9.21 19.15 -16.44
C ALA A 174 10.48 19.89 -15.95
N ASN A 175 10.35 20.75 -14.94
CA ASN A 175 11.47 21.45 -14.33
C ASN A 175 11.48 21.25 -12.80
N GLN A 176 12.43 20.46 -12.32
CA GLN A 176 12.55 20.11 -10.91
C GLN A 176 12.87 21.29 -9.99
N ASP A 177 13.57 22.32 -10.48
CA ASP A 177 13.89 23.53 -9.69
C ASP A 177 12.61 24.32 -9.32
N LYS A 178 11.51 24.06 -10.00
CA LYS A 178 10.20 24.66 -9.71
C LYS A 178 9.42 23.97 -8.59
N ILE A 179 9.85 22.80 -8.13
CA ILE A 179 9.10 22.01 -7.12
C ILE A 179 8.81 22.83 -5.86
N PRO A 180 9.79 23.52 -5.22
CA PRO A 180 9.48 24.31 -4.03
C PRO A 180 8.46 25.44 -4.30
N THR A 181 8.54 26.07 -5.47
CA THR A 181 7.60 27.13 -5.86
C THR A 181 6.19 26.57 -6.07
N ILE A 182 6.07 25.40 -6.72
CA ILE A 182 4.78 24.73 -6.94
C ILE A 182 4.14 24.38 -5.60
N ILE A 183 4.88 23.69 -4.72
CA ILE A 183 4.36 23.24 -3.41
C ILE A 183 3.91 24.45 -2.57
N ASN A 184 4.71 25.50 -2.51
CA ASN A 184 4.42 26.70 -1.71
C ASN A 184 3.28 27.57 -2.31
N SER A 185 2.90 27.35 -3.56
CA SER A 185 1.80 28.07 -4.21
C SER A 185 0.45 27.36 -4.11
N LEU A 186 0.42 26.13 -3.61
CA LEU A 186 -0.83 25.35 -3.45
C LEU A 186 -1.74 26.05 -2.43
N LYS A 187 -3.05 26.10 -2.76
CA LYS A 187 -4.07 26.71 -1.91
C LYS A 187 -5.11 25.72 -1.41
N VAL A 188 -5.31 24.63 -2.13
CA VAL A 188 -6.32 23.61 -1.84
C VAL A 188 -5.66 22.34 -1.31
N PHE A 189 -4.57 21.92 -1.97
CA PHE A 189 -3.79 20.78 -1.51
C PHE A 189 -2.87 21.22 -0.37
N THR A 190 -2.94 20.50 0.73
CA THR A 190 -2.09 20.69 1.90
C THR A 190 -1.22 19.44 2.10
N PHE A 191 -0.18 19.57 2.96
CA PHE A 191 0.54 18.40 3.41
C PHE A 191 -0.44 17.44 4.13
N ALA A 192 -0.41 16.18 3.76
CA ALA A 192 -1.20 15.12 4.37
C ALA A 192 -0.37 13.82 4.44
N GLU A 193 -0.71 12.99 5.41
CA GLU A 193 -0.10 11.67 5.62
C GLU A 193 -1.04 10.53 5.21
#